data_205876d229a2fd2a3df8603b422e95b4
#
_entry.id   205876d229a2fd2a3df8603b422e95b4
#
_cell.length_a   1.000
_cell.length_b   1.000
_cell.length_c   1.000
_cell.angle_alpha   90.00
_cell.angle_beta   90.00
_cell.angle_gamma   90.00
#
_symmetry.space_group_name_H-M   'P 1'
#
loop_
_entity.id
_entity.type
_entity.pdbx_description
1 polymer ?
#
loop_
_entity_poly.entity_id
_entity_poly.type
_entity_poly.pdbx_seq_one_letter_code
_entity_poly.pdbx_strand_id
1 'polypeptide(L)'
;MARVIDKEEKRCDIALSAITLFCEKGIQQTSIDQIAKSAGVAKGTIYLYFKNKEEIVFTIWDILTQQHEEVFYKRINPNMSAKEKILEYYNFSECQEGFDKEQTLILFQHFVSSMLIDKTSLYTDYFESFFKKDYDFITKYLYEGIENGEFVIDDVELLTNSIIMLLKGALIKAKASNMGFDEAQQILTKHITYLLEQCTRKVL
;
A
#
# COMPACT_ATOMS: atom_id res chain seq x y z
N MET A 1 4.27 15.80 35.46
CA MET A 1 3.54 14.54 35.25
C MET A 1 4.15 13.86 34.04
N ALA A 2 4.71 12.67 34.18
CA ALA A 2 5.20 11.92 33.02
C ALA A 2 3.98 11.50 32.18
N ARG A 3 3.93 11.95 30.91
CA ARG A 3 2.93 11.51 29.95
C ARG A 3 3.08 10.00 29.80
N VAL A 4 2.06 9.24 30.12
CA VAL A 4 2.02 7.82 29.77
C VAL A 4 2.01 7.79 28.25
N ILE A 5 3.16 7.50 27.64
CA ILE A 5 3.27 7.37 26.19
C ILE A 5 2.48 6.09 25.88
N ASP A 6 1.48 6.23 25.03
CA ASP A 6 0.74 5.07 24.52
C ASP A 6 1.76 4.14 23.85
N LYS A 7 1.69 2.86 24.20
CA LYS A 7 2.62 1.87 23.67
C LYS A 7 2.54 1.79 22.17
N GLU A 8 1.36 1.98 21.60
CA GLU A 8 1.12 1.96 20.16
C GLU A 8 1.65 3.23 19.48
N GLU A 9 1.44 4.41 20.10
CA GLU A 9 2.02 5.67 19.61
C GLU A 9 3.55 5.55 19.50
N LYS A 10 4.20 5.03 20.55
CA LYS A 10 5.67 4.84 20.52
C LYS A 10 6.13 3.82 19.51
N ARG A 11 5.35 2.76 19.27
CA ARG A 11 5.61 1.77 18.23
C ARG A 11 5.58 2.40 16.85
N CYS A 12 4.56 3.22 16.57
CA CYS A 12 4.44 3.95 15.33
C CYS A 12 5.61 4.94 15.13
N ASP A 13 5.98 5.72 16.15
CA ASP A 13 7.11 6.66 16.08
C ASP A 13 8.42 5.99 15.69
N ILE A 14 8.71 4.82 16.31
CA ILE A 14 9.91 4.04 15.98
C ILE A 14 9.85 3.57 14.53
N ALA A 15 8.72 3.04 14.07
CA ALA A 15 8.56 2.55 12.72
C ALA A 15 8.75 3.67 11.70
N LEU A 16 8.10 4.82 11.89
CA LEU A 16 8.18 5.96 10.99
C LEU A 16 9.60 6.54 10.91
N SER A 17 10.34 6.54 12.02
CA SER A 17 11.74 6.99 12.05
C SER A 17 12.69 6.16 11.18
N ALA A 18 12.29 4.95 10.80
CA ALA A 18 13.11 4.05 9.99
C ALA A 18 12.92 4.22 8.48
N ILE A 19 11.90 4.96 8.02
CA ILE A 19 11.53 5.08 6.60
C ILE A 19 12.71 5.58 5.75
N THR A 20 13.32 6.70 6.14
CA THR A 20 14.45 7.28 5.41
C THR A 20 15.62 6.29 5.33
N LEU A 21 15.91 5.56 6.41
CA LEU A 21 16.97 4.56 6.42
C LEU A 21 16.67 3.41 5.45
N PHE A 22 15.43 2.94 5.43
CA PHE A 22 15.02 1.88 4.49
C PHE A 22 15.04 2.35 3.04
N CYS A 23 14.66 3.59 2.77
CA CYS A 23 14.73 4.17 1.42
C CYS A 23 16.17 4.33 0.93
N GLU A 24 17.09 4.81 1.79
CA GLU A 24 18.48 5.07 1.41
C GLU A 24 19.32 3.81 1.28
N LYS A 25 19.16 2.84 2.18
CA LYS A 25 20.04 1.67 2.31
C LYS A 25 19.39 0.36 1.91
N GLY A 26 18.06 0.36 1.80
CA GLY A 26 17.30 -0.88 1.69
C GLY A 26 17.07 -1.58 3.03
N ILE A 27 16.04 -2.42 3.07
CA ILE A 27 15.63 -3.12 4.30
C ILE A 27 16.74 -4.05 4.80
N GLN A 28 17.38 -4.80 3.91
CA GLN A 28 18.37 -5.80 4.29
C GLN A 28 19.63 -5.18 4.92
N GLN A 29 20.08 -4.03 4.43
CA GLN A 29 21.31 -3.38 4.90
C GLN A 29 21.09 -2.46 6.11
N THR A 30 19.84 -2.19 6.49
CA THR A 30 19.51 -1.38 7.66
C THR A 30 19.60 -2.23 8.93
N SER A 31 20.33 -1.75 9.94
CA SER A 31 20.50 -2.44 11.22
C SER A 31 19.58 -1.86 12.30
N ILE A 32 19.25 -2.67 13.31
CA ILE A 32 18.48 -2.23 14.48
C ILE A 32 19.19 -1.10 15.23
N ASP A 33 20.53 -1.06 15.26
CA ASP A 33 21.27 0.04 15.90
C ASP A 33 21.06 1.37 15.17
N GLN A 34 20.98 1.37 13.83
CA GLN A 34 20.69 2.55 13.04
C GLN A 34 19.24 3.03 13.27
N ILE A 35 18.29 2.11 13.34
CA ILE A 35 16.89 2.43 13.64
C ILE A 35 16.78 3.02 15.05
N ALA A 36 17.40 2.42 16.05
CA ALA A 36 17.40 2.94 17.41
C ALA A 36 17.96 4.36 17.50
N LYS A 37 19.06 4.63 16.78
CA LYS A 37 19.66 5.97 16.68
C LYS A 37 18.70 6.95 16.01
N SER A 38 18.03 6.57 14.91
CA SER A 38 17.07 7.40 14.21
C SER A 38 15.86 7.74 15.08
N ALA A 39 15.35 6.75 15.82
CA ALA A 39 14.23 6.90 16.75
C ALA A 39 14.58 7.63 18.07
N GLY A 40 15.87 7.93 18.29
CA GLY A 40 16.34 8.56 19.55
C GLY A 40 16.14 7.67 20.78
N VAL A 41 16.23 6.34 20.63
CA VAL A 41 16.04 5.38 21.72
C VAL A 41 17.22 4.42 21.84
N ALA A 42 17.32 3.73 22.99
CA ALA A 42 18.31 2.66 23.16
C ALA A 42 17.91 1.43 22.32
N LYS A 43 18.90 0.65 21.85
CA LYS A 43 18.68 -0.60 21.11
C LYS A 43 17.72 -1.56 21.84
N GLY A 44 17.88 -1.71 23.15
CA GLY A 44 17.00 -2.53 23.97
C GLY A 44 15.54 -2.09 23.93
N THR A 45 15.30 -0.79 23.75
CA THR A 45 13.93 -0.24 23.61
C THR A 45 13.27 -0.75 22.34
N ILE A 46 14.00 -0.88 21.22
CA ILE A 46 13.43 -1.43 19.97
C ILE A 46 12.85 -2.81 20.21
N TYR A 47 13.58 -3.70 20.93
CA TYR A 47 13.14 -5.06 21.20
C TYR A 47 11.95 -5.19 22.18
N LEU A 48 11.55 -4.10 22.85
CA LEU A 48 10.31 -4.05 23.63
C LEU A 48 9.06 -3.92 22.72
N TYR A 49 9.23 -3.45 21.49
CA TYR A 49 8.15 -3.17 20.53
C TYR A 49 8.17 -4.08 19.31
N PHE A 50 9.34 -4.59 18.90
CA PHE A 50 9.53 -5.34 17.66
C PHE A 50 10.46 -6.53 17.90
N LYS A 51 10.08 -7.69 17.38
CA LYS A 51 10.91 -8.90 17.46
C LYS A 51 12.08 -8.87 16.48
N ASN A 52 11.83 -8.27 15.31
CA ASN A 52 12.80 -8.14 14.23
C ASN A 52 12.55 -6.85 13.44
N LYS A 53 13.41 -6.54 12.47
CA LYS A 53 13.26 -5.34 11.65
C LYS A 53 12.14 -5.47 10.61
N GLU A 54 11.77 -6.68 10.24
CA GLU A 54 10.68 -6.97 9.34
C GLU A 54 9.35 -6.50 9.93
N GLU A 55 9.11 -6.73 11.23
CA GLU A 55 7.93 -6.18 11.92
C GLU A 55 7.88 -4.64 11.88
N ILE A 56 9.03 -3.96 11.85
CA ILE A 56 9.08 -2.49 11.69
C ILE A 56 8.58 -2.10 10.29
N VAL A 57 9.05 -2.80 9.26
CA VAL A 57 8.61 -2.58 7.88
C VAL A 57 7.11 -2.83 7.72
N PHE A 58 6.60 -3.93 8.28
CA PHE A 58 5.17 -4.27 8.23
C PHE A 58 4.33 -3.19 8.95
N THR A 59 4.80 -2.71 10.10
CA THR A 59 4.13 -1.61 10.82
C THR A 59 4.08 -0.32 9.98
N ILE A 60 5.14 0.00 9.23
CA ILE A 60 5.11 1.14 8.31
C ILE A 60 4.01 0.94 7.26
N TRP A 61 3.92 -0.25 6.65
CA TRP A 61 2.90 -0.54 5.66
C TRP A 61 1.49 -0.50 6.23
N ASP A 62 1.29 -1.00 7.45
CA ASP A 62 -0.01 -0.91 8.14
C ASP A 62 -0.43 0.55 8.35
N ILE A 63 0.51 1.42 8.78
CA ILE A 63 0.27 2.86 8.95
C ILE A 63 -0.10 3.51 7.60
N LEU A 64 0.68 3.27 6.55
CA LEU A 64 0.44 3.81 5.21
C LEU A 64 -0.91 3.40 4.65
N THR A 65 -1.26 2.12 4.82
CA THR A 65 -2.54 1.58 4.35
C THR A 65 -3.71 2.18 5.12
N GLN A 66 -3.62 2.23 6.45
CA GLN A 66 -4.66 2.84 7.27
C GLN A 66 -4.90 4.29 6.89
N GLN A 67 -3.84 5.06 6.71
CA GLN A 67 -3.94 6.45 6.31
C GLN A 67 -4.56 6.60 4.92
N HIS A 68 -4.18 5.74 3.96
CA HIS A 68 -4.78 5.72 2.64
C HIS A 68 -6.28 5.41 2.69
N GLU A 69 -6.69 4.42 3.46
CA GLU A 69 -8.09 4.08 3.68
C GLU A 69 -8.87 5.25 4.29
N GLU A 70 -8.31 5.95 5.30
CA GLU A 70 -8.95 7.12 5.91
C GLU A 70 -9.16 8.26 4.91
N VAL A 71 -8.19 8.52 4.03
CA VAL A 71 -8.32 9.52 2.95
C VAL A 71 -9.40 9.08 1.96
N PHE A 72 -9.35 7.84 1.52
CA PHE A 72 -10.34 7.28 0.61
C PHE A 72 -11.77 7.43 1.15
N TYR A 73 -12.02 7.01 2.40
CA TYR A 73 -13.36 7.09 2.99
C TYR A 73 -13.85 8.54 3.21
N LYS A 74 -12.97 9.53 3.30
CA LYS A 74 -13.33 10.94 3.34
C LYS A 74 -13.73 11.50 1.97
N ARG A 75 -13.25 10.91 0.88
CA ARG A 75 -13.46 11.39 -0.50
C ARG A 75 -14.66 10.75 -1.17
N ILE A 76 -14.94 9.48 -0.88
CA ILE A 76 -16.08 8.81 -1.47
C ILE A 76 -17.40 9.38 -0.91
N ASN A 77 -18.42 9.41 -1.76
CA ASN A 77 -19.77 9.79 -1.39
C ASN A 77 -20.79 8.86 -2.08
N PRO A 78 -22.05 8.82 -1.62
CA PRO A 78 -23.05 7.91 -2.14
C PRO A 78 -23.41 8.08 -3.63
N ASN A 79 -23.09 9.23 -4.21
CA ASN A 79 -23.40 9.51 -5.63
C ASN A 79 -22.28 9.03 -6.58
N MET A 80 -21.14 8.60 -6.06
CA MET A 80 -20.06 8.05 -6.89
C MET A 80 -20.45 6.68 -7.41
N SER A 81 -20.21 6.43 -8.70
CA SER A 81 -20.31 5.12 -9.32
C SER A 81 -19.29 4.14 -8.74
N ALA A 82 -19.51 2.85 -8.93
CA ALA A 82 -18.57 1.82 -8.52
C ALA A 82 -17.21 2.00 -9.20
N LYS A 83 -17.21 2.37 -10.49
CA LYS A 83 -15.99 2.72 -11.25
C LYS A 83 -15.23 3.86 -10.59
N GLU A 84 -15.90 4.95 -10.26
CA GLU A 84 -15.27 6.11 -9.62
C GLU A 84 -14.68 5.75 -8.25
N LYS A 85 -15.35 4.93 -7.46
CA LYS A 85 -14.83 4.46 -6.16
C LYS A 85 -13.60 3.59 -6.31
N ILE A 86 -13.56 2.67 -7.29
CA ILE A 86 -12.38 1.85 -7.57
C ILE A 86 -11.21 2.73 -8.03
N LEU A 87 -11.45 3.70 -8.93
CA LEU A 87 -10.40 4.60 -9.40
C LEU A 87 -9.89 5.52 -8.29
N GLU A 88 -10.77 5.99 -7.39
CA GLU A 88 -10.38 6.81 -6.25
C GLU A 88 -9.56 6.02 -5.21
N TYR A 89 -9.82 4.73 -5.02
CA TYR A 89 -8.98 3.89 -4.17
C TYR A 89 -7.54 3.77 -4.68
N TYR A 90 -7.35 3.77 -5.99
CA TYR A 90 -6.03 3.77 -6.61
C TYR A 90 -5.49 5.18 -6.89
N ASN A 91 -6.14 6.22 -6.37
CA ASN A 91 -5.69 7.59 -6.48
C ASN A 91 -4.77 7.95 -5.30
N PHE A 92 -3.49 7.75 -5.47
CA PHE A 92 -2.45 8.11 -4.49
C PHE A 92 -1.94 9.55 -4.66
N SER A 93 -2.64 10.42 -5.40
CA SER A 93 -2.18 11.77 -5.75
C SER A 93 -2.04 12.69 -4.54
N GLU A 94 -2.82 12.47 -3.50
CA GLU A 94 -2.72 13.17 -2.23
C GLU A 94 -2.18 12.21 -1.18
N CYS A 95 -0.86 12.11 -1.10
CA CYS A 95 -0.23 11.53 0.07
C CYS A 95 -0.48 12.43 1.27
N GLN A 96 -0.75 11.82 2.42
CA GLN A 96 -0.99 12.56 3.66
C GLN A 96 0.24 13.32 4.14
N GLU A 97 0.01 14.31 5.01
CA GLU A 97 1.06 15.02 5.74
C GLU A 97 2.04 14.02 6.36
N GLY A 98 3.31 14.10 5.95
CA GLY A 98 4.40 13.30 6.51
C GLY A 98 4.94 12.17 5.63
N PHE A 99 4.31 11.84 4.48
CA PHE A 99 4.85 10.84 3.54
C PHE A 99 5.12 11.42 2.15
N ASP A 100 6.35 11.23 1.71
CA ASP A 100 6.76 11.52 0.34
C ASP A 100 6.39 10.33 -0.58
N LYS A 101 5.71 10.62 -1.68
CA LYS A 101 5.29 9.63 -2.70
C LYS A 101 6.46 8.83 -3.25
N GLU A 102 7.58 9.51 -3.52
CA GLU A 102 8.79 8.86 -4.02
C GLU A 102 9.39 7.92 -2.96
N GLN A 103 9.39 8.32 -1.68
CA GLN A 103 9.81 7.43 -0.59
C GLN A 103 8.90 6.19 -0.49
N THR A 104 7.60 6.35 -0.64
CA THR A 104 6.65 5.23 -0.64
C THR A 104 6.94 4.26 -1.78
N LEU A 105 7.19 4.76 -2.99
CA LEU A 105 7.57 3.94 -4.14
C LEU A 105 8.89 3.20 -3.89
N ILE A 106 9.92 3.89 -3.38
CA ILE A 106 11.22 3.30 -3.06
C ILE A 106 11.08 2.23 -1.98
N LEU A 107 10.32 2.50 -0.92
CA LEU A 107 10.06 1.56 0.16
C LEU A 107 9.37 0.29 -0.36
N PHE A 108 8.37 0.43 -1.24
CA PHE A 108 7.71 -0.70 -1.87
C PHE A 108 8.67 -1.55 -2.70
N GLN A 109 9.56 -0.92 -3.47
CA GLN A 109 10.57 -1.62 -4.27
C GLN A 109 11.52 -2.44 -3.40
N HIS A 110 11.96 -1.87 -2.26
CA HIS A 110 12.79 -2.59 -1.29
C HIS A 110 12.02 -3.71 -0.60
N PHE A 111 10.74 -3.51 -0.32
CA PHE A 111 9.86 -4.53 0.24
C PHE A 111 9.73 -5.73 -0.71
N VAL A 112 9.38 -5.50 -1.98
CA VAL A 112 9.28 -6.56 -3.01
C VAL A 112 10.63 -7.27 -3.19
N SER A 113 11.73 -6.52 -3.24
CA SER A 113 13.07 -7.10 -3.32
C SER A 113 13.37 -8.03 -2.14
N SER A 114 13.01 -7.62 -0.92
CA SER A 114 13.18 -8.45 0.27
C SER A 114 12.30 -9.69 0.24
N MET A 115 11.07 -9.59 -0.22
CA MET A 115 10.15 -10.71 -0.40
C MET A 115 10.71 -11.76 -1.36
N LEU A 116 11.29 -11.33 -2.50
CA LEU A 116 11.83 -12.25 -3.52
C LEU A 116 13.04 -13.07 -3.05
N ILE A 117 13.75 -12.61 -2.02
CA ILE A 117 14.91 -13.31 -1.45
C ILE A 117 14.64 -13.93 -0.08
N ASP A 118 13.44 -13.70 0.48
CA ASP A 118 13.04 -14.24 1.78
C ASP A 118 12.90 -15.77 1.71
N LYS A 119 13.52 -16.46 2.66
CA LYS A 119 13.46 -17.93 2.81
C LYS A 119 12.57 -18.37 3.96
N THR A 120 11.99 -17.41 4.68
CA THR A 120 11.27 -17.66 5.95
C THR A 120 9.75 -17.58 5.80
N SER A 121 9.24 -17.23 4.66
CA SER A 121 7.84 -16.90 4.35
C SER A 121 7.28 -15.65 5.06
N LEU A 122 8.03 -14.98 5.92
CA LEU A 122 7.56 -13.81 6.69
C LEU A 122 6.98 -12.71 5.79
N TYR A 123 7.69 -12.37 4.71
CA TYR A 123 7.21 -11.38 3.74
C TYR A 123 6.04 -11.90 2.93
N THR A 124 6.06 -13.17 2.54
CA THR A 124 4.98 -13.80 1.76
C THR A 124 3.69 -13.80 2.57
N ASP A 125 3.74 -14.25 3.84
CA ASP A 125 2.57 -14.31 4.72
C ASP A 125 1.97 -12.92 4.97
N TYR A 126 2.83 -11.90 5.17
CA TYR A 126 2.39 -10.52 5.31
C TYR A 126 1.75 -10.00 4.00
N PHE A 127 2.37 -10.29 2.86
CA PHE A 127 1.92 -9.87 1.54
C PHE A 127 0.56 -10.45 1.18
N GLU A 128 0.32 -11.72 1.49
CA GLU A 128 -0.99 -12.36 1.29
C GLU A 128 -2.08 -11.65 2.10
N SER A 129 -1.79 -11.37 3.38
CA SER A 129 -2.71 -10.62 4.24
C SER A 129 -2.99 -9.20 3.71
N PHE A 130 -1.95 -8.51 3.24
CA PHE A 130 -2.04 -7.17 2.68
C PHE A 130 -2.91 -7.16 1.41
N PHE A 131 -2.67 -8.08 0.46
CA PHE A 131 -3.43 -8.13 -0.78
C PHE A 131 -4.85 -8.67 -0.62
N LYS A 132 -5.11 -9.40 0.45
CA LYS A 132 -6.49 -9.79 0.76
C LYS A 132 -7.38 -8.56 0.99
N LYS A 133 -6.89 -7.52 1.62
CA LYS A 133 -7.64 -6.24 1.80
C LYS A 133 -7.97 -5.60 0.46
N ASP A 134 -6.98 -5.50 -0.45
CA ASP A 134 -7.21 -4.98 -1.81
C ASP A 134 -8.24 -5.83 -2.56
N TYR A 135 -8.13 -7.15 -2.46
CA TYR A 135 -9.06 -8.08 -3.10
C TYR A 135 -10.48 -7.87 -2.61
N ASP A 136 -10.68 -7.86 -1.29
CA ASP A 136 -11.99 -7.68 -0.66
C ASP A 136 -12.60 -6.32 -1.04
N PHE A 137 -11.75 -5.27 -1.10
CA PHE A 137 -12.15 -3.94 -1.50
C PHE A 137 -12.65 -3.88 -2.96
N ILE A 138 -11.82 -4.33 -3.91
CA ILE A 138 -12.16 -4.29 -5.33
C ILE A 138 -13.41 -5.12 -5.59
N THR A 139 -13.45 -6.34 -5.07
CA THR A 139 -14.57 -7.28 -5.22
C THR A 139 -15.87 -6.65 -4.73
N LYS A 140 -15.86 -5.96 -3.58
CA LYS A 140 -17.02 -5.24 -3.04
C LYS A 140 -17.58 -4.25 -4.04
N TYR A 141 -16.75 -3.40 -4.63
CA TYR A 141 -17.24 -2.37 -5.54
C TYR A 141 -17.57 -2.89 -6.95
N LEU A 142 -16.95 -3.98 -7.39
CA LEU A 142 -17.37 -4.67 -8.60
C LEU A 142 -18.79 -5.25 -8.44
N TYR A 143 -19.09 -5.88 -7.31
CA TYR A 143 -20.46 -6.36 -7.02
C TYR A 143 -21.46 -5.21 -6.87
N GLU A 144 -21.08 -4.12 -6.20
CA GLU A 144 -21.93 -2.90 -6.14
C GLU A 144 -22.28 -2.40 -7.55
N GLY A 145 -21.30 -2.35 -8.46
CA GLY A 145 -21.53 -1.94 -9.84
C GLY A 145 -22.39 -2.90 -10.64
N ILE A 146 -22.31 -4.21 -10.37
CA ILE A 146 -23.22 -5.21 -10.98
C ILE A 146 -24.65 -5.00 -10.48
N GLU A 147 -24.84 -4.88 -9.17
CA GLU A 147 -26.14 -4.68 -8.54
C GLU A 147 -26.83 -3.39 -9.03
N ASN A 148 -26.06 -2.31 -9.21
CA ASN A 148 -26.55 -1.03 -9.74
C ASN A 148 -26.71 -1.02 -11.26
N GLY A 149 -26.36 -2.09 -11.97
CA GLY A 149 -26.43 -2.20 -13.42
C GLY A 149 -25.38 -1.39 -14.19
N GLU A 150 -24.33 -0.92 -13.50
CA GLU A 150 -23.20 -0.23 -14.09
C GLU A 150 -22.27 -1.19 -14.88
N PHE A 151 -22.04 -2.39 -14.31
CA PHE A 151 -21.18 -3.41 -14.89
C PHE A 151 -21.94 -4.65 -15.33
N VAL A 152 -21.40 -5.29 -16.37
CA VAL A 152 -21.71 -6.68 -16.79
C VAL A 152 -20.38 -7.42 -16.76
N ILE A 153 -20.17 -8.27 -15.76
CA ILE A 153 -18.92 -8.97 -15.51
C ILE A 153 -19.20 -10.48 -15.43
N ASP A 154 -18.57 -11.26 -16.31
CA ASP A 154 -18.75 -12.71 -16.33
C ASP A 154 -17.93 -13.40 -15.23
N ASP A 155 -16.74 -12.87 -14.92
CA ASP A 155 -15.81 -13.41 -13.93
C ASP A 155 -15.22 -12.27 -13.08
N VAL A 156 -15.84 -12.03 -11.92
CA VAL A 156 -15.43 -10.99 -10.97
C VAL A 156 -14.06 -11.30 -10.36
N GLU A 157 -13.78 -12.58 -10.10
CA GLU A 157 -12.50 -13.01 -9.52
C GLU A 157 -11.33 -12.73 -10.47
N LEU A 158 -11.50 -13.07 -11.75
CA LEU A 158 -10.50 -12.81 -12.78
C LEU A 158 -10.24 -11.31 -12.94
N LEU A 159 -11.28 -10.48 -12.97
CA LEU A 159 -11.14 -9.04 -13.09
C LEU A 159 -10.47 -8.44 -11.86
N THR A 160 -10.87 -8.85 -10.65
CA THR A 160 -10.23 -8.42 -9.39
C THR A 160 -8.74 -8.73 -9.40
N ASN A 161 -8.37 -9.97 -9.70
CA ASN A 161 -6.96 -10.38 -9.78
C ASN A 161 -6.20 -9.62 -10.87
N SER A 162 -6.83 -9.32 -12.01
CA SER A 162 -6.21 -8.54 -13.09
C SER A 162 -5.89 -7.11 -12.64
N ILE A 163 -6.78 -6.45 -11.92
CA ILE A 163 -6.55 -5.11 -11.37
C ILE A 163 -5.41 -5.12 -10.34
N ILE A 164 -5.38 -6.11 -9.44
CA ILE A 164 -4.30 -6.27 -8.45
C ILE A 164 -2.95 -6.51 -9.14
N MET A 165 -2.91 -7.33 -10.17
CA MET A 165 -1.69 -7.59 -10.94
C MET A 165 -1.20 -6.34 -11.68
N LEU A 166 -2.10 -5.48 -12.17
CA LEU A 166 -1.74 -4.20 -12.79
C LEU A 166 -1.03 -3.27 -11.79
N LEU A 167 -1.54 -3.17 -10.56
CA LEU A 167 -0.87 -2.38 -9.51
C LEU A 167 0.56 -2.85 -9.29
N LYS A 168 0.73 -4.16 -9.05
CA LYS A 168 2.05 -4.78 -8.83
C LYS A 168 2.97 -4.57 -10.04
N GLY A 169 2.46 -4.78 -11.23
CA GLY A 169 3.18 -4.60 -12.49
C GLY A 169 3.59 -3.15 -12.73
N ALA A 170 2.73 -2.17 -12.41
CA ALA A 170 3.02 -0.74 -12.53
C ALA A 170 4.19 -0.33 -11.62
N LEU A 171 4.22 -0.81 -10.38
CA LEU A 171 5.29 -0.51 -9.43
C LEU A 171 6.64 -1.12 -9.85
N ILE A 172 6.63 -2.35 -10.37
CA ILE A 172 7.84 -3.00 -10.91
C ILE A 172 8.32 -2.26 -12.17
N LYS A 173 7.39 -1.91 -13.07
CA LYS A 173 7.69 -1.16 -14.29
C LYS A 173 8.27 0.22 -13.97
N ALA A 174 7.72 0.93 -13.00
CA ALA A 174 8.24 2.22 -12.55
C ALA A 174 9.74 2.12 -12.20
N LYS A 175 10.12 1.08 -11.44
CA LYS A 175 11.53 0.82 -11.12
C LYS A 175 12.37 0.49 -12.35
N ALA A 176 11.89 -0.43 -13.17
CA ALA A 176 12.63 -0.90 -14.36
C ALA A 176 12.87 0.20 -15.40
N SER A 177 11.98 1.20 -15.47
CA SER A 177 12.01 2.30 -16.43
C SER A 177 12.50 3.63 -15.81
N ASN A 178 12.93 3.62 -14.55
CA ASN A 178 13.28 4.83 -13.79
C ASN A 178 12.16 5.90 -13.83
N MET A 179 10.93 5.45 -13.70
CA MET A 179 9.73 6.26 -13.81
C MET A 179 9.36 6.82 -12.44
N GLY A 180 8.97 8.08 -12.37
CA GLY A 180 8.49 8.70 -11.14
C GLY A 180 7.09 8.22 -10.74
N PHE A 181 6.71 8.52 -9.50
CA PHE A 181 5.44 8.07 -8.92
C PHE A 181 4.23 8.54 -9.73
N ASP A 182 4.16 9.82 -10.08
CA ASP A 182 2.98 10.37 -10.77
C ASP A 182 2.78 9.78 -12.17
N GLU A 183 3.86 9.47 -12.90
CA GLU A 183 3.79 8.80 -14.18
C GLU A 183 3.29 7.35 -14.03
N ALA A 184 3.79 6.62 -13.04
CA ALA A 184 3.34 5.27 -12.71
C ALA A 184 1.85 5.25 -12.33
N GLN A 185 1.41 6.22 -11.54
CA GLN A 185 0.02 6.44 -11.16
C GLN A 185 -0.88 6.65 -12.39
N GLN A 186 -0.50 7.53 -13.31
CA GLN A 186 -1.27 7.80 -14.52
C GLN A 186 -1.42 6.55 -15.41
N ILE A 187 -0.35 5.78 -15.55
CA ILE A 187 -0.39 4.52 -16.31
C ILE A 187 -1.34 3.53 -15.65
N LEU A 188 -1.23 3.33 -14.33
CA LEU A 188 -2.11 2.44 -13.58
C LEU A 188 -3.58 2.83 -13.76
N THR A 189 -3.91 4.11 -13.53
CA THR A 189 -5.27 4.63 -13.66
C THR A 189 -5.85 4.40 -15.05
N LYS A 190 -5.07 4.65 -16.12
CA LYS A 190 -5.48 4.39 -17.51
C LYS A 190 -5.80 2.92 -17.75
N HIS A 191 -4.99 2.00 -17.24
CA HIS A 191 -5.22 0.57 -17.45
C HIS A 191 -6.43 0.06 -16.66
N ILE A 192 -6.60 0.48 -15.40
CA ILE A 192 -7.78 0.12 -14.61
C ILE A 192 -9.04 0.69 -15.28
N THR A 193 -9.01 1.97 -15.72
CA THR A 193 -10.12 2.58 -16.46
C THR A 193 -10.49 1.76 -17.67
N TYR A 194 -9.49 1.38 -18.48
CA TYR A 194 -9.73 0.57 -19.69
C TYR A 194 -10.39 -0.77 -19.34
N LEU A 195 -9.92 -1.49 -18.33
CA LEU A 195 -10.53 -2.76 -17.92
C LEU A 195 -11.98 -2.59 -17.48
N LEU A 196 -12.26 -1.59 -16.65
CA LEU A 196 -13.61 -1.32 -16.16
C LEU A 196 -14.56 -0.89 -17.30
N GLU A 197 -14.07 -0.14 -18.29
CA GLU A 197 -14.85 0.26 -19.46
C GLU A 197 -15.25 -0.90 -20.38
N GLN A 198 -14.45 -1.96 -20.43
CA GLN A 198 -14.84 -3.19 -21.15
C GLN A 198 -16.02 -3.89 -20.48
N CYS A 199 -16.23 -3.66 -19.19
CA CYS A 199 -17.27 -4.27 -18.38
C CYS A 199 -18.51 -3.36 -18.21
N THR A 200 -18.50 -2.10 -18.69
CA THR A 200 -19.66 -1.22 -18.63
C THR A 200 -20.73 -1.67 -19.61
N ARG A 201 -22.00 -1.57 -19.18
CA ARG A 201 -23.14 -1.85 -20.05
C ARG A 201 -23.12 -0.85 -21.20
N LYS A 202 -22.95 -1.29 -22.41
CA LYS A 202 -23.15 -0.44 -23.60
C LYS A 202 -24.64 -0.08 -23.63
N VAL A 203 -24.95 1.18 -23.35
CA VAL A 203 -26.30 1.71 -23.63
C VAL A 203 -26.46 1.68 -25.16
N LEU A 204 -27.28 0.76 -25.66
CA LEU A 204 -27.72 0.71 -27.06
C LEU A 204 -28.67 1.84 -27.32
#